data_18d9d10644de16b223533e36ebf6b6cd
#
_entry.id   18d9d10644de16b223533e36ebf6b6cd
#
_cell.length_a   1.000
_cell.length_b   1.000
_cell.length_c   1.000
_cell.angle_alpha   90.00
_cell.angle_beta   90.00
_cell.angle_gamma   90.00
#
_symmetry.space_group_name_H-M   'P 1'
#
loop_
_entity.id
_entity.type
_entity.pdbx_description
1 polymer ?
#
loop_
_entity_poly.entity_id
_entity_poly.type
_entity_poly.pdbx_seq_one_letter_code
_entity_poly.pdbx_strand_id
1 'polypeptide(L)'
;MKKKLLSLVTPLAFIATLGLGACSGGALGPADTDKLDVNVKTRGVTISFWTGFGSKVNEKLTPILDEFQAKTGITVEYESKGGYSNLQTAINLSATKGEYANVAVGYPDHFAGYINSNIQLRLDGLIQNDSKRKVVGKDDNGFDVDEDGIALLNYDDFYAEYKEENENLEFNEEGVGYKLALPFNKSSEVMVYNSNFFEWAATQNDIKDTIFVPKTWAEVKSVGLAIKSFFSTKGIYGKIMYSDGNFYSKPEDAPEGVKQVLDMSLVESEADFHLLSYDSTENLFITLVRQFGGTYTELDKTQTGKGYAAFNDEAYRAKTLEAMDMYRDLANNGLVGVPATYGESLYCSTPFLNCKSLLNVGSTGGLTNVVGSGFTTKAAPIPQNEKDAEHKFVISQGTNLALFNKGTEAQKVAAWKLMVYLSQQANGLFAAGTGYFPTCKAAYDSEEYQEYLTQGFSGDELLKQEAAKINSTTYADKEAGWLRFVDPAFRGSSSVRQEVGYIPGYIISGEIGDNQAILNDVYSKIRDYVRS
;
A
#
# COMPACT_ATOMS: atom_id res chain seq x y z
N MET A 1 -35.95 22.72 -17.38
CA MET A 1 -36.52 21.55 -16.77
C MET A 1 -36.19 20.33 -17.64
N LYS A 2 -35.11 19.61 -17.37
CA LYS A 2 -34.88 18.23 -17.85
C LYS A 2 -34.21 17.47 -16.69
N LYS A 3 -35.01 16.60 -16.07
CA LYS A 3 -34.54 15.69 -15.03
C LYS A 3 -33.61 14.67 -15.68
N LYS A 4 -32.33 14.61 -15.26
CA LYS A 4 -31.45 13.49 -15.55
C LYS A 4 -31.75 12.41 -14.50
N LEU A 5 -32.17 11.25 -14.98
CA LEU A 5 -32.26 10.04 -14.18
C LEU A 5 -30.84 9.61 -13.80
N LEU A 6 -30.53 9.63 -12.53
CA LEU A 6 -29.40 8.89 -11.97
C LEU A 6 -29.82 7.40 -11.91
N SER A 7 -29.14 6.56 -12.65
CA SER A 7 -29.27 5.11 -12.50
C SER A 7 -28.49 4.70 -11.25
N LEU A 8 -29.21 4.41 -10.17
CA LEU A 8 -28.66 3.70 -9.01
C LEU A 8 -28.25 2.30 -9.45
N VAL A 9 -26.96 2.03 -9.47
CA VAL A 9 -26.44 0.66 -9.44
C VAL A 9 -26.40 0.26 -7.97
N THR A 10 -27.42 -0.48 -7.54
CA THR A 10 -27.44 -1.14 -6.23
C THR A 10 -26.42 -2.28 -6.25
N PRO A 11 -25.43 -2.33 -5.36
CA PRO A 11 -24.64 -3.54 -5.18
C PRO A 11 -25.53 -4.61 -4.54
N LEU A 12 -25.66 -5.74 -5.21
CA LEU A 12 -26.25 -6.95 -4.63
C LEU A 12 -25.35 -7.40 -3.46
N ALA A 13 -25.82 -7.19 -2.25
CA ALA A 13 -25.23 -7.80 -1.07
C ALA A 13 -25.49 -9.31 -1.13
N PHE A 14 -24.46 -10.08 -1.47
CA PHE A 14 -24.47 -11.53 -1.28
C PHE A 14 -24.14 -11.81 0.18
N ILE A 15 -25.18 -11.96 1.00
CA ILE A 15 -25.07 -12.58 2.32
C ILE A 15 -24.93 -14.08 2.08
N ALA A 16 -23.69 -14.57 2.09
CA ALA A 16 -23.43 -16.01 2.14
C ALA A 16 -23.56 -16.47 3.60
N THR A 17 -24.77 -16.88 3.99
CA THR A 17 -24.98 -17.74 5.16
C THR A 17 -24.32 -19.09 4.86
N LEU A 18 -23.12 -19.33 5.41
CA LEU A 18 -22.50 -20.65 5.42
C LEU A 18 -23.28 -21.56 6.38
N GLY A 19 -24.28 -22.27 5.83
CA GLY A 19 -24.86 -23.43 6.47
C GLY A 19 -23.80 -24.52 6.63
N LEU A 20 -23.63 -25.02 7.84
CA LEU A 20 -22.87 -26.21 8.19
C LEU A 20 -23.45 -27.43 7.46
N GLY A 21 -22.99 -27.69 6.24
CA GLY A 21 -23.18 -28.93 5.52
C GLY A 21 -21.91 -29.75 5.60
N ALA A 22 -21.84 -30.71 6.49
CA ALA A 22 -20.80 -31.73 6.50
C ALA A 22 -20.89 -32.58 5.23
N CYS A 23 -20.12 -32.20 4.20
CA CYS A 23 -19.80 -33.09 3.08
C CYS A 23 -18.35 -33.50 3.25
N SER A 24 -18.10 -34.80 3.33
CA SER A 24 -16.82 -35.48 3.37
C SER A 24 -15.98 -35.24 2.10
N GLY A 25 -15.45 -34.03 1.93
CA GLY A 25 -14.27 -33.79 1.12
C GLY A 25 -13.07 -34.21 1.96
N GLY A 26 -12.11 -34.96 1.40
CA GLY A 26 -10.95 -35.44 2.10
C GLY A 26 -10.31 -34.32 2.92
N ALA A 27 -10.09 -34.55 4.21
CA ALA A 27 -9.50 -33.59 5.10
C ALA A 27 -8.16 -33.13 4.49
N LEU A 28 -8.03 -31.80 4.27
CA LEU A 28 -6.74 -31.22 3.94
C LEU A 28 -5.76 -31.66 5.03
N GLY A 29 -4.56 -32.07 4.62
CA GLY A 29 -3.50 -32.43 5.57
C GLY A 29 -3.19 -31.30 6.53
N PRO A 30 -2.41 -31.53 7.57
CA PRO A 30 -2.03 -30.49 8.53
C PRO A 30 -1.39 -29.30 7.81
N ALA A 31 -1.65 -28.10 8.31
CA ALA A 31 -1.06 -26.87 7.76
C ALA A 31 0.45 -26.75 8.02
N ASP A 32 1.00 -27.63 8.87
CA ASP A 32 2.40 -27.61 9.27
C ASP A 32 3.35 -28.12 8.17
N THR A 33 4.55 -27.55 8.14
CA THR A 33 5.59 -27.84 7.12
C THR A 33 6.86 -28.50 7.70
N ASP A 34 6.86 -28.83 8.98
CA ASP A 34 8.01 -29.38 9.72
C ASP A 34 8.51 -30.73 9.18
N LYS A 35 7.64 -31.51 8.51
CA LYS A 35 7.92 -32.83 7.94
C LYS A 35 8.35 -32.80 6.46
N LEU A 36 8.35 -31.62 5.82
CA LEU A 36 8.76 -31.51 4.43
C LEU A 36 10.28 -31.67 4.29
N ASP A 37 10.72 -32.54 3.36
CA ASP A 37 12.13 -32.68 3.01
C ASP A 37 12.54 -31.55 2.05
N VAL A 38 13.23 -30.54 2.57
CA VAL A 38 13.72 -29.40 1.79
C VAL A 38 14.75 -29.76 0.71
N ASN A 39 15.28 -31.00 0.70
CA ASN A 39 16.21 -31.53 -0.29
C ASN A 39 15.52 -32.43 -1.34
N VAL A 40 14.19 -32.53 -1.32
CA VAL A 40 13.46 -33.26 -2.36
C VAL A 40 13.76 -32.64 -3.73
N LYS A 41 13.90 -33.50 -4.75
CA LYS A 41 14.20 -33.05 -6.12
C LYS A 41 13.04 -32.21 -6.67
N THR A 42 13.33 -30.96 -7.06
CA THR A 42 12.35 -29.98 -7.57
C THR A 42 12.48 -29.70 -9.07
N ARG A 43 13.60 -30.05 -9.72
CA ARG A 43 13.80 -29.85 -11.16
C ARG A 43 12.76 -30.60 -12.00
N GLY A 44 12.09 -29.89 -12.93
CA GLY A 44 11.04 -30.45 -13.77
C GLY A 44 9.64 -30.39 -13.12
N VAL A 45 9.52 -29.81 -11.91
CA VAL A 45 8.25 -29.58 -11.23
C VAL A 45 7.57 -28.33 -11.79
N THR A 46 6.24 -28.36 -11.92
CA THR A 46 5.42 -27.20 -12.26
C THR A 46 4.67 -26.71 -11.04
N ILE A 47 4.72 -25.41 -10.77
CA ILE A 47 3.99 -24.71 -9.72
C ILE A 47 3.21 -23.54 -10.29
N SER A 48 2.14 -23.12 -9.63
CA SER A 48 1.35 -21.94 -10.00
C SER A 48 1.59 -20.79 -9.02
N PHE A 49 1.73 -19.58 -9.58
CA PHE A 49 1.92 -18.34 -8.83
C PHE A 49 0.89 -17.29 -9.24
N TRP A 50 0.05 -16.82 -8.28
CA TRP A 50 -0.99 -15.83 -8.53
C TRP A 50 -0.69 -14.49 -7.84
N THR A 51 -0.93 -13.40 -8.57
CA THR A 51 -0.79 -12.02 -8.04
C THR A 51 -2.00 -11.16 -8.37
N GLY A 52 -2.02 -9.95 -7.80
CA GLY A 52 -2.96 -8.89 -8.16
C GLY A 52 -2.30 -7.75 -8.96
N PHE A 53 -1.09 -7.93 -9.48
CA PHE A 53 -0.29 -6.87 -10.07
C PHE A 53 -0.82 -6.35 -11.41
N GLY A 54 -0.66 -5.04 -11.63
CA GLY A 54 -0.89 -4.42 -12.93
C GLY A 54 0.26 -4.70 -13.91
N SER A 55 0.04 -4.32 -15.18
CA SER A 55 0.96 -4.62 -16.30
C SER A 55 2.40 -4.15 -16.06
N LYS A 56 2.59 -2.93 -15.54
CA LYS A 56 3.93 -2.36 -15.30
C LYS A 56 4.76 -3.15 -14.28
N VAL A 57 4.13 -3.66 -13.22
CA VAL A 57 4.80 -4.53 -12.25
C VAL A 57 5.07 -5.90 -12.85
N ASN A 58 4.13 -6.43 -13.64
CA ASN A 58 4.30 -7.71 -14.34
C ASN A 58 5.46 -7.68 -15.33
N GLU A 59 5.65 -6.58 -16.05
CA GLU A 59 6.80 -6.39 -16.97
C GLU A 59 8.15 -6.50 -16.25
N LYS A 60 8.23 -6.09 -14.98
CA LYS A 60 9.44 -6.20 -14.16
C LYS A 60 9.58 -7.58 -13.49
N LEU A 61 8.47 -8.20 -13.11
CA LEU A 61 8.47 -9.51 -12.46
C LEU A 61 8.77 -10.66 -13.44
N THR A 62 8.29 -10.57 -14.68
CA THR A 62 8.45 -11.66 -15.66
C THR A 62 9.90 -12.06 -15.90
N PRO A 63 10.85 -11.15 -16.16
CA PRO A 63 12.26 -11.52 -16.32
C PRO A 63 12.87 -12.21 -15.08
N ILE A 64 12.44 -11.82 -13.88
CA ILE A 64 12.88 -12.43 -12.61
C ILE A 64 12.37 -13.87 -12.51
N LEU A 65 11.13 -14.13 -12.91
CA LEU A 65 10.57 -15.47 -12.96
C LEU A 65 11.25 -16.33 -14.04
N ASP A 66 11.58 -15.76 -15.20
CA ASP A 66 12.30 -16.45 -16.26
C ASP A 66 13.70 -16.86 -15.80
N GLU A 67 14.41 -16.00 -15.07
CA GLU A 67 15.70 -16.32 -14.47
C GLU A 67 15.58 -17.45 -13.44
N PHE A 68 14.59 -17.39 -12.55
CA PHE A 68 14.31 -18.46 -11.60
C PHE A 68 14.09 -19.81 -12.32
N GLN A 69 13.26 -19.83 -13.36
CA GLN A 69 12.98 -21.03 -14.15
C GLN A 69 14.25 -21.57 -14.84
N ALA A 70 15.07 -20.68 -15.40
CA ALA A 70 16.33 -21.08 -16.05
C ALA A 70 17.34 -21.71 -15.07
N LYS A 71 17.46 -21.14 -13.87
CA LYS A 71 18.34 -21.66 -12.81
C LYS A 71 17.88 -23.01 -12.28
N THR A 72 16.62 -23.10 -11.90
CA THR A 72 16.10 -24.24 -11.13
C THR A 72 15.53 -25.35 -11.99
N GLY A 73 15.09 -25.04 -13.21
CA GLY A 73 14.29 -25.95 -14.04
C GLY A 73 12.90 -26.23 -13.46
N ILE A 74 12.43 -25.41 -12.53
CA ILE A 74 11.05 -25.38 -12.04
C ILE A 74 10.23 -24.51 -13.00
N THR A 75 9.10 -24.99 -13.48
CA THR A 75 8.18 -24.20 -14.31
C THR A 75 7.21 -23.42 -13.43
N VAL A 76 7.09 -22.11 -13.64
CA VAL A 76 6.16 -21.23 -12.91
C VAL A 76 5.02 -20.82 -13.84
N GLU A 77 3.82 -21.35 -13.59
CA GLU A 77 2.57 -20.88 -14.22
C GLU A 77 2.10 -19.61 -13.52
N TYR A 78 2.56 -18.48 -14.06
CA TYR A 78 2.26 -17.16 -13.50
C TYR A 78 0.94 -16.60 -14.03
N GLU A 79 0.11 -16.06 -13.13
CA GLU A 79 -1.15 -15.39 -13.50
C GLU A 79 -1.43 -14.19 -12.59
N SER A 80 -1.70 -13.01 -13.18
CA SER A 80 -2.27 -11.88 -12.47
C SER A 80 -3.80 -11.90 -12.54
N LYS A 81 -4.45 -11.73 -11.40
CA LYS A 81 -5.92 -11.66 -11.29
C LYS A 81 -6.49 -10.24 -11.47
N GLY A 82 -5.62 -9.26 -11.81
CA GLY A 82 -6.02 -7.88 -12.12
C GLY A 82 -6.51 -7.08 -10.92
N GLY A 83 -5.94 -7.33 -9.75
CA GLY A 83 -6.22 -6.62 -8.49
C GLY A 83 -6.27 -7.55 -7.29
N TYR A 84 -5.97 -7.00 -6.11
CA TYR A 84 -5.88 -7.79 -4.88
C TYR A 84 -7.24 -8.35 -4.42
N SER A 85 -8.32 -7.58 -4.56
CA SER A 85 -9.67 -8.04 -4.24
C SER A 85 -10.13 -9.16 -5.18
N ASN A 86 -9.78 -9.08 -6.47
CA ASN A 86 -10.06 -10.14 -7.44
C ASN A 86 -9.25 -11.41 -7.11
N LEU A 87 -7.99 -11.25 -6.71
CA LEU A 87 -7.12 -12.35 -6.27
C LEU A 87 -7.71 -13.05 -5.04
N GLN A 88 -8.10 -12.29 -4.01
CA GLN A 88 -8.74 -12.83 -2.81
C GLN A 88 -10.01 -13.60 -3.16
N THR A 89 -10.85 -13.03 -4.01
CA THR A 89 -12.07 -13.68 -4.49
C THR A 89 -11.75 -14.98 -5.23
N ALA A 90 -10.76 -14.97 -6.13
CA ALA A 90 -10.35 -16.18 -6.87
C ALA A 90 -9.87 -17.29 -5.94
N ILE A 91 -9.07 -16.97 -4.92
CA ILE A 91 -8.62 -17.95 -3.91
C ILE A 91 -9.80 -18.51 -3.13
N ASN A 92 -10.70 -17.65 -2.62
CA ASN A 92 -11.87 -18.08 -1.85
C ASN A 92 -12.80 -18.99 -2.66
N LEU A 93 -13.07 -18.66 -3.93
CA LEU A 93 -13.93 -19.46 -4.80
C LEU A 93 -13.30 -20.83 -5.15
N SER A 94 -11.98 -20.89 -5.26
CA SER A 94 -11.24 -22.12 -5.57
C SER A 94 -10.91 -22.97 -4.33
N ALA A 95 -11.06 -22.41 -3.13
CA ALA A 95 -10.69 -23.08 -1.87
C ALA A 95 -11.34 -24.45 -1.70
N THR A 96 -12.65 -24.57 -1.97
CA THR A 96 -13.41 -25.82 -1.80
C THR A 96 -13.03 -26.90 -2.81
N LYS A 97 -12.44 -26.52 -3.97
CA LYS A 97 -12.03 -27.44 -5.03
C LYS A 97 -10.54 -27.76 -5.00
N GLY A 98 -9.74 -27.04 -4.20
CA GLY A 98 -8.29 -27.16 -4.19
C GLY A 98 -7.62 -26.64 -5.47
N GLU A 99 -8.30 -25.75 -6.21
CA GLU A 99 -7.82 -25.22 -7.51
C GLU A 99 -7.06 -23.90 -7.38
N TYR A 100 -6.76 -23.43 -6.15
CA TYR A 100 -5.95 -22.25 -5.89
C TYR A 100 -4.46 -22.47 -6.30
N ALA A 101 -3.67 -21.37 -6.33
CA ALA A 101 -2.25 -21.45 -6.67
C ALA A 101 -1.41 -22.14 -5.58
N ASN A 102 -0.18 -22.58 -5.94
CA ASN A 102 0.82 -23.02 -4.95
C ASN A 102 1.35 -21.85 -4.13
N VAL A 103 1.57 -20.70 -4.78
CA VAL A 103 1.99 -19.45 -4.15
C VAL A 103 1.03 -18.34 -4.58
N ALA A 104 0.64 -17.47 -3.68
CA ALA A 104 0.00 -16.23 -4.05
C ALA A 104 0.44 -15.07 -3.14
N VAL A 105 0.38 -13.85 -3.68
CA VAL A 105 0.54 -12.64 -2.85
C VAL A 105 -0.74 -12.35 -2.07
N GLY A 106 -0.61 -11.69 -0.93
CA GLY A 106 -1.77 -11.25 -0.16
C GLY A 106 -1.41 -10.31 0.97
N TYR A 107 -2.43 -9.63 1.47
CA TYR A 107 -2.33 -8.84 2.69
C TYR A 107 -2.60 -9.72 3.91
N PRO A 108 -2.14 -9.32 5.10
CA PRO A 108 -2.43 -10.07 6.34
C PRO A 108 -3.93 -10.29 6.60
N ASP A 109 -4.79 -9.34 6.26
CA ASP A 109 -6.23 -9.45 6.40
C ASP A 109 -6.86 -10.50 5.44
N HIS A 110 -6.28 -10.71 4.25
CA HIS A 110 -6.64 -11.82 3.37
C HIS A 110 -6.27 -13.16 4.01
N PHE A 111 -5.05 -13.25 4.55
CA PHE A 111 -4.56 -14.49 5.20
C PHE A 111 -5.38 -14.84 6.43
N ALA A 112 -5.78 -13.87 7.25
CA ALA A 112 -6.69 -14.09 8.36
C ALA A 112 -8.00 -14.78 7.94
N GLY A 113 -8.47 -14.51 6.71
CA GLY A 113 -9.62 -15.19 6.11
C GLY A 113 -9.35 -16.66 5.72
N TYR A 114 -8.11 -17.05 5.45
CA TYR A 114 -7.76 -18.40 4.99
C TYR A 114 -7.48 -19.40 6.10
N ILE A 115 -7.18 -18.94 7.33
CA ILE A 115 -6.78 -19.78 8.48
C ILE A 115 -7.74 -20.95 8.70
N ASN A 116 -9.05 -20.69 8.73
CA ASN A 116 -10.05 -21.72 9.00
C ASN A 116 -10.25 -22.73 7.87
N SER A 117 -9.86 -22.37 6.66
CA SER A 117 -10.00 -23.24 5.50
C SER A 117 -8.86 -24.26 5.40
N ASN A 118 -7.82 -24.09 6.22
CA ASN A 118 -6.60 -24.91 6.23
C ASN A 118 -5.93 -25.01 4.84
N ILE A 119 -6.13 -23.99 4.00
CA ILE A 119 -5.59 -23.93 2.63
C ILE A 119 -4.19 -23.30 2.59
N GLN A 120 -3.86 -22.47 3.59
CA GLN A 120 -2.56 -21.83 3.73
C GLN A 120 -1.67 -22.64 4.68
N LEU A 121 -0.40 -22.78 4.33
CA LEU A 121 0.58 -23.49 5.14
C LEU A 121 1.29 -22.56 6.12
N ARG A 122 1.60 -23.07 7.30
CA ARG A 122 2.52 -22.45 8.25
C ARG A 122 3.95 -22.66 7.77
N LEU A 123 4.74 -21.62 7.77
CA LEU A 123 6.09 -21.64 7.20
C LEU A 123 7.17 -22.04 8.22
N ASP A 124 6.82 -22.16 9.51
CA ASP A 124 7.76 -22.41 10.60
C ASP A 124 8.68 -23.59 10.35
N GLY A 125 8.13 -24.71 9.90
CA GLY A 125 8.91 -25.91 9.59
C GLY A 125 9.87 -25.70 8.39
N LEU A 126 9.42 -25.02 7.34
CA LEU A 126 10.28 -24.68 6.19
C LEU A 126 11.38 -23.70 6.58
N ILE A 127 11.06 -22.66 7.35
CA ILE A 127 12.04 -21.69 7.86
C ILE A 127 13.10 -22.39 8.68
N GLN A 128 12.69 -23.27 9.63
CA GLN A 128 13.62 -24.03 10.46
C GLN A 128 14.47 -25.00 9.66
N ASN A 129 13.88 -25.67 8.67
CA ASN A 129 14.54 -26.71 7.90
C ASN A 129 15.35 -26.14 6.71
N ASP A 130 15.19 -24.88 6.34
CA ASP A 130 15.85 -24.29 5.17
C ASP A 130 17.38 -24.36 5.27
N SER A 131 17.92 -24.18 6.48
CA SER A 131 19.35 -24.35 6.78
C SER A 131 19.89 -25.77 6.55
N LYS A 132 19.01 -26.78 6.36
CA LYS A 132 19.38 -28.16 6.04
C LYS A 132 19.52 -28.39 4.53
N ARG A 133 19.17 -27.41 3.68
CA ARG A 133 19.47 -27.50 2.24
C ARG A 133 20.98 -27.59 2.02
N LYS A 134 21.37 -28.42 1.09
CA LYS A 134 22.79 -28.66 0.78
C LYS A 134 23.38 -27.44 0.08
N VAL A 135 24.25 -26.72 0.76
CA VAL A 135 25.03 -25.61 0.20
C VAL A 135 26.06 -26.10 -0.79
N VAL A 136 26.16 -25.51 -1.97
CA VAL A 136 27.15 -25.81 -3.00
C VAL A 136 28.08 -24.63 -3.32
N GLY A 137 27.76 -23.42 -2.86
CA GLY A 137 28.56 -22.20 -3.09
C GLY A 137 27.88 -20.95 -2.58
N LYS A 138 28.33 -19.81 -3.10
CA LYS A 138 27.72 -18.50 -2.88
C LYS A 138 27.33 -17.89 -4.21
N ASP A 139 26.26 -17.07 -4.22
CA ASP A 139 25.93 -16.23 -5.35
C ASP A 139 26.74 -14.91 -5.33
N ASP A 140 26.51 -14.05 -6.34
CA ASP A 140 27.22 -12.78 -6.51
C ASP A 140 26.94 -11.80 -5.35
N ASN A 141 25.81 -11.92 -4.67
CA ASN A 141 25.44 -11.15 -3.49
C ASN A 141 25.94 -11.75 -2.17
N GLY A 142 26.68 -12.89 -2.24
CA GLY A 142 27.30 -13.54 -1.10
C GLY A 142 26.39 -14.48 -0.31
N PHE A 143 25.17 -14.76 -0.76
CA PHE A 143 24.28 -15.75 -0.15
C PHE A 143 24.80 -17.17 -0.36
N ASP A 144 24.71 -18.00 0.68
CA ASP A 144 24.88 -19.44 0.52
C ASP A 144 23.74 -19.99 -0.32
N VAL A 145 24.07 -20.71 -1.42
CA VAL A 145 23.09 -21.23 -2.38
C VAL A 145 23.11 -22.76 -2.46
N ASP A 146 21.94 -23.34 -2.75
CA ASP A 146 21.80 -24.77 -3.03
C ASP A 146 22.19 -25.12 -4.48
N GLU A 147 22.02 -26.41 -4.84
CA GLU A 147 22.38 -26.95 -6.18
C GLU A 147 21.58 -26.31 -7.34
N ASP A 148 20.46 -25.70 -7.05
CA ASP A 148 19.63 -24.94 -8.01
C ASP A 148 20.00 -23.46 -8.06
N GLY A 149 21.00 -23.00 -7.29
CA GLY A 149 21.42 -21.60 -7.20
C GLY A 149 20.47 -20.71 -6.38
N ILE A 150 19.61 -21.32 -5.56
CA ILE A 150 18.67 -20.58 -4.70
C ILE A 150 19.28 -20.38 -3.33
N ALA A 151 19.28 -19.14 -2.86
CA ALA A 151 19.78 -18.74 -1.55
C ALA A 151 19.08 -19.51 -0.42
N LEU A 152 19.83 -19.80 0.65
CA LEU A 152 19.22 -20.21 1.90
C LEU A 152 18.54 -19.00 2.54
N LEU A 153 17.40 -19.23 3.14
CA LEU A 153 16.65 -18.16 3.82
C LEU A 153 17.39 -17.69 5.07
N ASN A 154 17.62 -16.39 5.18
CA ASN A 154 17.97 -15.72 6.43
C ASN A 154 16.75 -14.96 6.95
N TYR A 155 15.88 -15.66 7.72
CA TYR A 155 14.64 -15.05 8.21
C TYR A 155 14.86 -13.86 9.14
N ASP A 156 15.97 -13.84 9.88
CA ASP A 156 16.29 -12.75 10.82
C ASP A 156 16.71 -11.46 10.11
N ASP A 157 17.13 -11.55 8.87
CA ASP A 157 17.52 -10.39 8.05
C ASP A 157 16.32 -9.53 7.58
N PHE A 158 15.10 -10.11 7.55
CA PHE A 158 13.91 -9.34 7.22
C PHE A 158 13.63 -8.25 8.27
N TYR A 159 13.17 -7.08 7.80
CA TYR A 159 12.78 -5.99 8.70
C TYR A 159 11.66 -6.43 9.64
N ALA A 160 11.80 -6.09 10.92
CA ALA A 160 10.91 -6.56 11.99
C ALA A 160 9.45 -6.23 11.71
N GLU A 161 9.17 -5.00 11.27
CA GLU A 161 7.82 -4.54 10.94
C GLU A 161 7.13 -5.36 9.84
N TYR A 162 7.90 -5.92 8.89
CA TYR A 162 7.36 -6.77 7.82
C TYR A 162 7.17 -8.23 8.24
N LYS A 163 7.93 -8.69 9.25
CA LYS A 163 7.72 -10.02 9.85
C LYS A 163 6.50 -10.05 10.75
N GLU A 164 6.41 -9.07 11.65
CA GLU A 164 5.38 -9.00 12.68
C GLU A 164 3.96 -9.03 12.13
N GLU A 165 3.71 -8.42 10.97
CA GLU A 165 2.38 -8.42 10.34
C GLU A 165 1.88 -9.83 9.96
N ASN A 166 2.80 -10.78 9.74
CA ASN A 166 2.51 -12.17 9.36
C ASN A 166 2.60 -13.16 10.53
N GLU A 167 3.07 -12.72 11.69
CA GLU A 167 3.24 -13.51 12.90
C GLU A 167 2.11 -13.31 13.92
N ASN A 168 1.17 -12.40 13.64
CA ASN A 168 0.10 -12.02 14.55
C ASN A 168 -1.30 -12.52 14.13
N LEU A 169 -1.37 -13.50 13.23
CA LEU A 169 -2.64 -13.98 12.68
C LEU A 169 -3.13 -15.29 13.30
N GLU A 170 -2.22 -16.19 13.63
CA GLU A 170 -2.48 -17.49 14.19
C GLU A 170 -1.44 -17.81 15.27
N PHE A 171 -1.87 -18.37 16.41
CA PHE A 171 -1.02 -18.62 17.56
C PHE A 171 -1.02 -20.10 17.94
N ASN A 172 0.12 -20.59 18.43
CA ASN A 172 0.22 -21.90 19.05
C ASN A 172 -0.32 -21.87 20.50
N GLU A 173 -0.30 -23.01 21.19
CA GLU A 173 -0.81 -23.15 22.56
C GLU A 173 -0.04 -22.29 23.58
N GLU A 174 1.20 -21.90 23.26
CA GLU A 174 2.07 -21.05 24.08
C GLU A 174 1.87 -19.55 23.78
N GLY A 175 0.99 -19.21 22.83
CA GLY A 175 0.71 -17.82 22.41
C GLY A 175 1.79 -17.25 21.47
N VAL A 176 2.64 -18.10 20.89
CA VAL A 176 3.62 -17.71 19.87
C VAL A 176 2.97 -17.75 18.50
N GLY A 177 3.14 -16.67 17.74
CA GLY A 177 2.58 -16.56 16.39
C GLY A 177 3.25 -17.48 15.39
N TYR A 178 2.45 -18.16 14.57
CA TYR A 178 2.93 -18.89 13.41
C TYR A 178 3.31 -17.93 12.29
N LYS A 179 4.33 -18.28 11.53
CA LYS A 179 4.77 -17.55 10.33
C LYS A 179 3.96 -17.99 9.13
N LEU A 180 3.07 -17.12 8.64
CA LEU A 180 2.13 -17.47 7.57
C LEU A 180 2.57 -17.02 6.18
N ALA A 181 3.52 -16.08 6.08
CA ALA A 181 3.96 -15.56 4.81
C ALA A 181 5.39 -14.99 4.90
N LEU A 182 6.06 -14.82 3.75
CA LEU A 182 7.29 -14.05 3.63
C LEU A 182 6.99 -12.66 3.06
N PRO A 183 7.62 -11.58 3.56
CA PRO A 183 7.49 -10.24 2.98
C PRO A 183 7.90 -10.22 1.50
N PHE A 184 7.19 -9.43 0.66
CA PHE A 184 7.56 -9.36 -0.77
C PHE A 184 7.56 -7.92 -1.31
N ASN A 185 6.45 -7.43 -1.81
CA ASN A 185 6.38 -6.12 -2.46
C ASN A 185 5.95 -5.04 -1.47
N LYS A 186 6.83 -4.67 -0.59
CA LYS A 186 6.55 -3.70 0.47
C LYS A 186 6.54 -2.27 -0.07
N SER A 187 5.62 -1.46 0.42
CA SER A 187 5.45 -0.05 0.06
C SER A 187 5.05 0.78 1.28
N SER A 188 5.01 2.08 1.11
CA SER A 188 4.38 3.01 2.05
C SER A 188 3.66 4.10 1.27
N GLU A 189 3.14 5.10 1.94
CA GLU A 189 2.59 6.28 1.28
C GLU A 189 3.61 7.41 1.25
N VAL A 190 3.62 8.16 0.16
CA VAL A 190 4.34 9.42 0.02
C VAL A 190 3.40 10.48 -0.51
N MET A 191 3.68 11.73 -0.19
CA MET A 191 3.03 12.88 -0.80
C MET A 191 3.81 13.29 -2.03
N VAL A 192 3.18 13.26 -3.20
CA VAL A 192 3.74 13.83 -4.42
C VAL A 192 3.22 15.25 -4.63
N TYR A 193 4.00 16.08 -5.30
CA TYR A 193 3.64 17.47 -5.52
C TYR A 193 4.10 18.02 -6.89
N ASN A 194 3.39 19.04 -7.37
CA ASN A 194 3.77 19.82 -8.54
C ASN A 194 4.98 20.70 -8.20
N SER A 195 6.20 20.22 -8.51
CA SER A 195 7.42 20.93 -8.12
C SER A 195 7.59 22.25 -8.87
N ASN A 196 7.11 22.37 -10.11
CA ASN A 196 7.22 23.60 -10.86
C ASN A 196 6.57 24.78 -10.13
N PHE A 197 5.38 24.56 -9.56
CA PHE A 197 4.67 25.61 -8.81
C PHE A 197 5.36 25.95 -7.48
N PHE A 198 5.69 24.93 -6.68
CA PHE A 198 6.28 25.18 -5.35
C PHE A 198 7.70 25.75 -5.45
N GLU A 199 8.51 25.31 -6.41
CA GLU A 199 9.85 25.87 -6.66
C GLU A 199 9.78 27.31 -7.16
N TRP A 200 8.82 27.61 -8.06
CA TRP A 200 8.57 28.99 -8.47
C TRP A 200 8.13 29.85 -7.30
N ALA A 201 7.16 29.40 -6.49
CA ALA A 201 6.68 30.13 -5.32
C ALA A 201 7.81 30.46 -4.33
N ALA A 202 8.75 29.56 -4.14
CA ALA A 202 9.93 29.76 -3.27
C ALA A 202 10.84 30.90 -3.75
N THR A 203 10.75 31.31 -5.02
CA THR A 203 11.50 32.47 -5.57
C THR A 203 10.75 33.80 -5.44
N GLN A 204 9.47 33.77 -5.08
CA GLN A 204 8.63 34.97 -5.01
C GLN A 204 8.64 35.57 -3.60
N ASN A 205 9.16 36.79 -3.44
CA ASN A 205 9.36 37.42 -2.12
C ASN A 205 8.05 37.66 -1.35
N ASP A 206 6.92 37.79 -2.03
CA ASP A 206 5.60 38.06 -1.45
C ASP A 206 4.86 36.83 -0.94
N ILE A 207 5.25 35.62 -1.40
CA ILE A 207 4.51 34.37 -1.08
C ILE A 207 5.40 33.23 -0.56
N LYS A 208 6.73 33.29 -0.70
CA LYS A 208 7.67 32.19 -0.35
C LYS A 208 7.55 31.68 1.08
N ASP A 209 7.16 32.56 2.02
CA ASP A 209 7.03 32.22 3.44
C ASP A 209 5.64 31.68 3.78
N THR A 210 4.68 31.71 2.83
CA THR A 210 3.29 31.27 3.01
C THR A 210 2.89 30.14 2.09
N ILE A 211 3.60 29.95 0.95
CA ILE A 211 3.36 28.89 -0.03
C ILE A 211 4.61 28.01 -0.16
N PHE A 212 4.55 26.86 0.45
CA PHE A 212 5.64 25.86 0.48
C PHE A 212 5.04 24.44 0.56
N VAL A 213 5.85 23.40 0.40
CA VAL A 213 5.40 22.00 0.53
C VAL A 213 5.14 21.70 2.01
N PRO A 214 3.87 21.45 2.43
CA PRO A 214 3.51 21.28 3.83
C PRO A 214 4.03 19.96 4.40
N LYS A 215 4.38 19.96 5.70
CA LYS A 215 4.86 18.80 6.46
C LYS A 215 3.88 18.34 7.54
N THR A 216 2.94 19.21 7.91
CA THR A 216 1.93 18.93 8.95
C THR A 216 0.52 19.24 8.44
N TRP A 217 -0.49 18.70 9.11
CA TRP A 217 -1.88 18.99 8.77
C TRP A 217 -2.24 20.45 9.00
N ALA A 218 -1.65 21.12 10.00
CA ALA A 218 -1.81 22.56 10.21
C ALA A 218 -1.20 23.36 9.05
N GLU A 219 -0.05 22.94 8.52
CA GLU A 219 0.54 23.55 7.34
C GLU A 219 -0.28 23.29 6.08
N VAL A 220 -0.88 22.09 5.92
CA VAL A 220 -1.84 21.84 4.82
C VAL A 220 -2.96 22.89 4.85
N LYS A 221 -3.49 23.22 6.03
CA LYS A 221 -4.51 24.26 6.16
C LYS A 221 -3.98 25.65 5.79
N SER A 222 -2.89 26.09 6.42
CA SER A 222 -2.37 27.45 6.23
C SER A 222 -1.90 27.71 4.80
N VAL A 223 -1.15 26.76 4.22
CA VAL A 223 -0.67 26.80 2.83
C VAL A 223 -1.85 26.75 1.85
N GLY A 224 -2.84 25.89 2.10
CA GLY A 224 -4.01 25.77 1.24
C GLY A 224 -4.83 27.04 1.15
N LEU A 225 -5.05 27.71 2.30
CA LEU A 225 -5.73 29.00 2.34
C LEU A 225 -4.91 30.09 1.63
N ALA A 226 -3.58 30.10 1.80
CA ALA A 226 -2.70 31.05 1.12
C ALA A 226 -2.73 30.85 -0.41
N ILE A 227 -2.70 29.60 -0.89
CA ILE A 227 -2.78 29.27 -2.32
C ILE A 227 -4.13 29.69 -2.90
N LYS A 228 -5.25 29.39 -2.23
CA LYS A 228 -6.58 29.81 -2.70
C LYS A 228 -6.70 31.34 -2.78
N SER A 229 -6.20 32.05 -1.77
CA SER A 229 -6.14 33.51 -1.78
C SER A 229 -5.27 34.05 -2.94
N PHE A 230 -4.11 33.47 -3.15
CA PHE A 230 -3.24 33.81 -4.27
C PHE A 230 -3.93 33.54 -5.62
N PHE A 231 -4.56 32.39 -5.82
CA PHE A 231 -5.26 32.04 -7.05
C PHE A 231 -6.44 32.97 -7.34
N SER A 232 -7.24 33.27 -6.35
CA SER A 232 -8.35 34.24 -6.45
C SER A 232 -7.83 35.63 -6.81
N THR A 233 -6.78 36.12 -6.12
CA THR A 233 -6.19 37.45 -6.36
C THR A 233 -5.61 37.57 -7.76
N LYS A 234 -4.94 36.53 -8.27
CA LYS A 234 -4.37 36.50 -9.61
C LYS A 234 -5.40 36.18 -10.69
N GLY A 235 -6.57 35.65 -10.33
CA GLY A 235 -7.59 35.20 -11.28
C GLY A 235 -7.07 34.07 -12.18
N ILE A 236 -6.43 33.04 -11.59
CA ILE A 236 -5.70 31.98 -12.31
C ILE A 236 -6.62 30.89 -12.87
N TYR A 237 -7.81 30.70 -12.32
CA TYR A 237 -8.74 29.65 -12.75
C TYR A 237 -9.04 29.74 -14.25
N GLY A 238 -8.99 28.61 -14.96
CA GLY A 238 -9.14 28.51 -16.39
C GLY A 238 -7.93 28.99 -17.22
N LYS A 239 -6.75 29.21 -16.58
CA LYS A 239 -5.57 29.79 -17.25
C LYS A 239 -4.31 28.99 -16.99
N ILE A 240 -3.29 29.24 -17.81
CA ILE A 240 -1.94 28.70 -17.65
C ILE A 240 -1.02 29.81 -17.15
N MET A 241 -0.35 29.60 -16.03
CA MET A 241 0.59 30.55 -15.42
C MET A 241 2.03 30.16 -15.77
N TYR A 242 2.84 31.19 -16.03
CA TYR A 242 4.24 31.05 -16.39
C TYR A 242 5.18 31.69 -15.37
N SER A 243 6.49 31.44 -15.52
CA SER A 243 7.53 31.80 -14.55
C SER A 243 7.73 33.31 -14.37
N ASP A 244 7.30 34.13 -15.32
CA ASP A 244 7.25 35.59 -15.20
C ASP A 244 5.99 36.12 -14.47
N GLY A 245 5.12 35.22 -14.00
CA GLY A 245 3.87 35.52 -13.30
C GLY A 245 2.71 35.92 -14.21
N ASN A 246 2.91 35.89 -15.53
CA ASN A 246 1.88 36.18 -16.52
C ASN A 246 1.14 34.91 -17.00
N PHE A 247 0.07 35.14 -17.77
CA PHE A 247 -0.76 34.09 -18.34
C PHE A 247 -0.64 34.10 -19.87
N TYR A 248 -0.33 32.96 -20.45
CA TYR A 248 -0.29 32.77 -21.90
C TYR A 248 -1.21 31.60 -22.29
N SER A 249 -1.85 31.71 -23.43
CA SER A 249 -2.79 30.68 -23.91
C SER A 249 -2.09 29.40 -24.39
N LYS A 250 -0.86 29.56 -24.83
CA LYS A 250 -0.02 28.47 -25.36
C LYS A 250 1.46 28.73 -25.04
N PRO A 251 2.30 27.68 -24.96
CA PRO A 251 3.72 27.83 -24.70
C PRO A 251 4.45 28.73 -25.73
N GLU A 252 4.05 28.67 -26.99
CA GLU A 252 4.64 29.50 -28.08
C GLU A 252 4.32 30.99 -27.96
N ASP A 253 3.31 31.38 -27.18
CA ASP A 253 2.97 32.77 -26.93
C ASP A 253 3.84 33.40 -25.83
N ALA A 254 4.53 32.55 -25.01
CA ALA A 254 5.39 33.02 -23.94
C ALA A 254 6.75 33.50 -24.48
N PRO A 255 7.35 34.56 -23.89
CA PRO A 255 8.69 35.03 -24.25
C PRO A 255 9.75 33.92 -24.09
N GLU A 256 10.85 34.03 -24.85
CA GLU A 256 11.96 33.10 -24.77
C GLU A 256 12.50 32.98 -23.31
N GLY A 257 12.66 31.76 -22.83
CA GLY A 257 13.14 31.46 -21.47
C GLY A 257 12.04 31.44 -20.40
N VAL A 258 10.83 31.87 -20.70
CA VAL A 258 9.67 31.81 -19.80
C VAL A 258 9.06 30.41 -19.85
N LYS A 259 8.94 29.75 -18.68
CA LYS A 259 8.48 28.35 -18.57
C LYS A 259 7.11 28.27 -17.93
N GLN A 260 6.30 27.30 -18.32
CA GLN A 260 5.05 26.98 -17.66
C GLN A 260 5.32 26.56 -16.21
N VAL A 261 4.57 27.13 -15.29
CA VAL A 261 4.65 26.88 -13.85
C VAL A 261 3.43 26.08 -13.38
N LEU A 262 2.22 26.46 -13.84
CA LEU A 262 0.98 25.85 -13.40
C LEU A 262 -0.07 25.93 -14.51
N ASP A 263 -0.68 24.80 -14.83
CA ASP A 263 -1.78 24.72 -15.79
C ASP A 263 -3.12 24.51 -15.06
N MET A 264 -3.88 25.59 -14.92
CA MET A 264 -5.21 25.57 -14.31
C MET A 264 -6.33 25.61 -15.39
N SER A 265 -6.02 25.36 -16.65
CA SER A 265 -6.98 25.44 -17.77
C SER A 265 -8.18 24.49 -17.60
N LEU A 266 -8.00 23.40 -16.87
CA LEU A 266 -9.05 22.42 -16.54
C LEU A 266 -9.69 22.62 -15.15
N VAL A 267 -9.35 23.71 -14.45
CA VAL A 267 -9.89 24.08 -13.14
C VAL A 267 -10.65 25.38 -13.30
N GLU A 268 -11.96 25.30 -13.50
CA GLU A 268 -12.79 26.43 -13.89
C GLU A 268 -13.04 27.42 -12.74
N SER A 269 -13.05 26.91 -11.49
CA SER A 269 -13.38 27.71 -10.30
C SER A 269 -12.64 27.20 -9.05
N GLU A 270 -12.70 27.99 -7.97
CA GLU A 270 -12.18 27.60 -6.67
C GLU A 270 -12.80 26.29 -6.15
N ALA A 271 -14.05 26.01 -6.49
CA ALA A 271 -14.77 24.81 -6.05
C ALA A 271 -14.23 23.52 -6.69
N ASP A 272 -13.55 23.64 -7.85
CA ASP A 272 -12.94 22.51 -8.56
C ASP A 272 -11.51 22.19 -8.09
N PHE A 273 -10.98 23.03 -7.18
CA PHE A 273 -9.59 22.96 -6.70
C PHE A 273 -9.53 22.56 -5.22
N HIS A 274 -8.69 21.59 -4.92
CA HIS A 274 -8.30 21.19 -3.56
C HIS A 274 -6.77 21.21 -3.46
N LEU A 275 -6.20 21.60 -2.31
CA LEU A 275 -4.75 21.57 -2.18
C LEU A 275 -4.21 20.15 -2.24
N LEU A 276 -4.82 19.24 -1.46
CA LEU A 276 -4.37 17.87 -1.24
C LEU A 276 -5.44 16.86 -1.65
N SER A 277 -5.07 15.91 -2.49
CA SER A 277 -5.85 14.70 -2.74
C SER A 277 -5.22 13.47 -2.07
N TYR A 278 -6.03 12.45 -1.76
CA TYR A 278 -5.57 11.24 -1.10
C TYR A 278 -6.19 10.00 -1.77
N ASP A 279 -5.36 9.09 -2.26
CA ASP A 279 -5.81 7.94 -3.06
C ASP A 279 -6.63 6.93 -2.26
N SER A 280 -6.04 6.38 -1.18
CA SER A 280 -6.68 5.36 -0.36
C SER A 280 -7.38 5.97 0.83
N THR A 281 -8.71 6.03 0.77
CA THR A 281 -9.55 6.64 1.82
C THR A 281 -9.50 5.86 3.14
N GLU A 282 -9.38 4.53 3.08
CA GLU A 282 -9.19 3.67 4.24
C GLU A 282 -7.84 3.93 4.92
N ASN A 283 -6.76 4.04 4.14
CA ASN A 283 -5.44 4.36 4.72
C ASN A 283 -5.41 5.75 5.33
N LEU A 284 -6.05 6.73 4.68
CA LEU A 284 -6.19 8.08 5.23
C LEU A 284 -6.81 8.04 6.63
N PHE A 285 -7.96 7.37 6.78
CA PHE A 285 -8.61 7.27 8.09
C PHE A 285 -7.72 6.54 9.12
N ILE A 286 -7.14 5.40 8.75
CA ILE A 286 -6.29 4.59 9.63
C ILE A 286 -5.05 5.38 10.06
N THR A 287 -4.39 6.08 9.12
CA THR A 287 -3.21 6.89 9.40
C THR A 287 -3.55 8.07 10.31
N LEU A 288 -4.66 8.77 10.06
CA LEU A 288 -5.11 9.86 10.93
C LEU A 288 -5.39 9.38 12.35
N VAL A 289 -6.13 8.27 12.51
CA VAL A 289 -6.38 7.69 13.84
C VAL A 289 -5.06 7.42 14.57
N ARG A 290 -4.07 6.84 13.87
CA ARG A 290 -2.75 6.53 14.46
C ARG A 290 -1.96 7.78 14.81
N GLN A 291 -1.90 8.76 13.92
CA GLN A 291 -1.19 10.04 14.14
C GLN A 291 -1.76 10.86 15.30
N PHE A 292 -3.04 10.69 15.60
CA PHE A 292 -3.68 11.38 16.74
C PHE A 292 -3.69 10.54 18.02
N GLY A 293 -2.99 9.41 18.06
CA GLY A 293 -2.84 8.56 19.25
C GLY A 293 -4.02 7.63 19.51
N GLY A 294 -4.85 7.38 18.49
CA GLY A 294 -5.88 6.36 18.51
C GLY A 294 -5.35 4.98 18.09
N THR A 295 -6.20 3.98 18.19
CA THR A 295 -5.94 2.61 17.73
C THR A 295 -7.06 2.19 16.78
N TYR A 296 -6.69 1.69 15.60
CA TYR A 296 -7.65 1.26 14.59
C TYR A 296 -8.21 -0.13 14.91
N THR A 297 -7.34 -1.13 15.08
CA THR A 297 -7.72 -2.51 15.39
C THR A 297 -6.89 -3.09 16.53
N GLU A 298 -7.45 -4.07 17.24
CA GLU A 298 -6.76 -4.84 18.27
C GLU A 298 -7.04 -6.34 18.13
N LEU A 299 -6.08 -7.18 18.53
CA LEU A 299 -6.21 -8.63 18.53
C LEU A 299 -6.71 -9.15 19.87
N ASP A 300 -7.56 -10.17 19.82
CA ASP A 300 -7.81 -11.06 20.94
C ASP A 300 -6.79 -12.20 20.90
N LYS A 301 -5.67 -12.03 21.59
CA LYS A 301 -4.59 -13.03 21.63
C LYS A 301 -4.99 -14.37 22.27
N THR A 302 -6.18 -14.45 22.86
CA THR A 302 -6.71 -15.70 23.45
C THR A 302 -7.42 -16.58 22.41
N GLN A 303 -7.72 -16.01 21.21
CA GLN A 303 -8.44 -16.69 20.15
C GLN A 303 -7.82 -16.40 18.78
N THR A 304 -7.28 -17.43 18.16
CA THR A 304 -6.67 -17.37 16.82
C THR A 304 -7.60 -16.69 15.80
N GLY A 305 -7.04 -15.71 15.09
CA GLY A 305 -7.74 -14.96 14.03
C GLY A 305 -8.87 -14.06 14.53
N LYS A 306 -9.00 -13.83 15.84
CA LYS A 306 -9.98 -12.91 16.40
C LYS A 306 -9.35 -11.56 16.75
N GLY A 307 -10.09 -10.52 16.46
CA GLY A 307 -9.74 -9.15 16.78
C GLY A 307 -10.96 -8.25 16.68
N TYR A 308 -10.75 -6.97 16.89
CA TYR A 308 -11.81 -5.97 16.97
C TYR A 308 -11.40 -4.66 16.33
N ALA A 309 -12.38 -3.95 15.76
CA ALA A 309 -12.26 -2.54 15.45
C ALA A 309 -12.28 -1.75 16.78
N ALA A 310 -11.23 -0.98 17.04
CA ALA A 310 -11.03 -0.31 18.34
C ALA A 310 -11.24 1.22 18.27
N PHE A 311 -11.23 1.80 17.09
CA PHE A 311 -11.19 3.26 16.89
C PHE A 311 -12.38 4.05 17.49
N ASN A 312 -13.51 3.42 17.81
CA ASN A 312 -14.63 4.03 18.52
C ASN A 312 -14.83 3.47 19.94
N ASP A 313 -13.92 2.66 20.45
CA ASP A 313 -13.93 2.24 21.85
C ASP A 313 -13.71 3.43 22.78
N GLU A 314 -14.20 3.34 24.02
CA GLU A 314 -14.11 4.43 25.00
C GLU A 314 -12.67 4.97 25.17
N ALA A 315 -11.68 4.07 25.12
CA ALA A 315 -10.26 4.41 25.25
C ALA A 315 -9.72 5.28 24.10
N TYR A 316 -10.24 5.12 22.88
CA TYR A 316 -9.67 5.72 21.67
C TYR A 316 -10.58 6.73 20.96
N ARG A 317 -11.89 6.69 21.24
CA ARG A 317 -12.91 7.52 20.59
C ARG A 317 -12.55 9.00 20.56
N ALA A 318 -12.09 9.56 21.68
CA ALA A 318 -11.75 10.98 21.74
C ALA A 318 -10.64 11.37 20.77
N LYS A 319 -9.64 10.50 20.59
CA LYS A 319 -8.53 10.69 19.65
C LYS A 319 -8.96 10.52 18.20
N THR A 320 -9.81 9.55 17.95
CA THR A 320 -10.42 9.36 16.62
C THR A 320 -11.26 10.56 16.21
N LEU A 321 -12.08 11.09 17.12
CA LEU A 321 -12.88 12.29 16.85
C LEU A 321 -12.00 13.52 16.63
N GLU A 322 -10.90 13.70 17.40
CA GLU A 322 -9.94 14.79 17.19
C GLU A 322 -9.34 14.74 15.77
N ALA A 323 -8.96 13.54 15.30
CA ALA A 323 -8.46 13.32 13.95
C ALA A 323 -9.52 13.69 12.88
N MET A 324 -10.75 13.22 13.08
CA MET A 324 -11.87 13.51 12.17
C MET A 324 -12.26 14.99 12.17
N ASP A 325 -12.19 15.69 13.30
CA ASP A 325 -12.48 17.12 13.42
C ASP A 325 -11.44 17.95 12.66
N MET A 326 -10.15 17.59 12.76
CA MET A 326 -9.08 18.19 11.96
C MET A 326 -9.36 18.02 10.46
N TYR A 327 -9.68 16.79 10.01
CA TYR A 327 -9.93 16.51 8.61
C TYR A 327 -11.21 17.22 8.10
N ARG A 328 -12.27 17.28 8.92
CA ARG A 328 -13.49 18.04 8.62
C ARG A 328 -13.23 19.54 8.47
N ASP A 329 -12.34 20.09 9.29
CA ASP A 329 -11.95 21.49 9.15
C ASP A 329 -11.25 21.76 7.81
N LEU A 330 -10.37 20.87 7.36
CA LEU A 330 -9.78 20.94 6.01
C LEU A 330 -10.84 20.81 4.92
N ALA A 331 -11.77 19.88 5.05
CA ALA A 331 -12.85 19.65 4.10
C ALA A 331 -13.80 20.87 4.01
N ASN A 332 -14.17 21.47 5.14
CA ASN A 332 -15.02 22.68 5.18
C ASN A 332 -14.37 23.90 4.51
N ASN A 333 -13.04 23.94 4.45
CA ASN A 333 -12.28 24.95 3.72
C ASN A 333 -12.02 24.56 2.25
N GLY A 334 -12.54 23.41 1.80
CA GLY A 334 -12.35 22.90 0.44
C GLY A 334 -10.87 22.61 0.11
N LEU A 335 -10.09 22.14 1.09
CA LEU A 335 -8.63 21.95 0.94
C LEU A 335 -8.25 20.50 0.63
N VAL A 336 -9.15 19.55 0.88
CA VAL A 336 -8.88 18.12 0.71
C VAL A 336 -9.92 17.45 -0.18
N GLY A 337 -9.48 16.50 -0.99
CA GLY A 337 -10.32 15.69 -1.86
C GLY A 337 -9.91 14.21 -1.82
N VAL A 338 -10.86 13.35 -2.17
CA VAL A 338 -10.68 11.91 -2.35
C VAL A 338 -11.19 11.53 -3.74
N PRO A 339 -10.95 10.32 -4.27
CA PRO A 339 -11.36 9.96 -5.63
C PRO A 339 -12.81 10.35 -5.95
N ALA A 340 -13.74 10.08 -5.05
CA ALA A 340 -15.17 10.43 -5.23
C ALA A 340 -15.42 11.93 -5.40
N THR A 341 -14.59 12.79 -4.81
CA THR A 341 -14.67 14.27 -4.95
C THR A 341 -14.53 14.69 -6.42
N TYR A 342 -13.75 13.96 -7.18
CA TYR A 342 -13.44 14.22 -8.59
C TYR A 342 -14.22 13.34 -9.57
N GLY A 343 -15.12 12.49 -9.07
CA GLY A 343 -15.84 11.52 -9.89
C GLY A 343 -14.99 10.30 -10.32
N GLU A 344 -13.85 10.10 -9.66
CA GLU A 344 -12.96 8.96 -9.89
C GLU A 344 -13.38 7.78 -8.98
N SER A 345 -13.06 6.57 -9.41
CA SER A 345 -13.44 5.36 -8.68
C SER A 345 -12.40 4.86 -7.69
N LEU A 346 -11.09 5.09 -7.98
CA LEU A 346 -9.99 4.48 -7.21
C LEU A 346 -8.87 5.44 -6.83
N TYR A 347 -8.41 6.32 -7.75
CA TYR A 347 -7.19 7.11 -7.55
C TYR A 347 -7.39 8.57 -7.97
N CYS A 348 -6.61 9.46 -7.38
CA CYS A 348 -6.57 10.89 -7.69
C CYS A 348 -5.47 11.27 -8.68
N SER A 349 -4.85 10.31 -9.36
CA SER A 349 -3.77 10.58 -10.32
C SER A 349 -4.20 11.51 -11.47
N THR A 350 -5.37 11.29 -12.07
CA THR A 350 -5.91 12.18 -13.12
C THR A 350 -6.22 13.59 -12.59
N PRO A 351 -6.94 13.79 -11.48
CA PRO A 351 -7.11 15.10 -10.85
C PRO A 351 -5.79 15.81 -10.55
N PHE A 352 -4.80 15.11 -10.00
CA PHE A 352 -3.48 15.66 -9.71
C PHE A 352 -2.76 16.12 -10.99
N LEU A 353 -2.69 15.30 -12.04
CA LEU A 353 -2.07 15.66 -13.30
C LEU A 353 -2.78 16.82 -14.02
N ASN A 354 -4.08 17.01 -13.77
CA ASN A 354 -4.89 18.12 -14.28
C ASN A 354 -4.89 19.34 -13.34
N CYS A 355 -3.99 19.39 -12.37
CA CYS A 355 -3.85 20.47 -11.36
C CYS A 355 -5.13 20.77 -10.57
N LYS A 356 -6.11 19.84 -10.52
CA LYS A 356 -7.25 19.92 -9.58
C LYS A 356 -6.83 19.72 -8.13
N SER A 357 -5.64 19.14 -7.93
CA SER A 357 -4.87 19.19 -6.69
C SER A 357 -3.40 19.42 -7.01
N LEU A 358 -2.66 20.08 -6.08
CA LEU A 358 -1.21 20.30 -6.23
C LEU A 358 -0.39 19.29 -5.45
N LEU A 359 -1.03 18.60 -4.52
CA LEU A 359 -0.47 17.54 -3.69
C LEU A 359 -1.35 16.30 -3.83
N ASN A 360 -0.74 15.13 -3.88
CA ASN A 360 -1.46 13.86 -3.80
C ASN A 360 -0.72 12.88 -2.89
N VAL A 361 -1.41 12.27 -1.95
CA VAL A 361 -0.87 11.15 -1.16
C VAL A 361 -1.31 9.84 -1.76
N GLY A 362 -0.35 8.99 -2.05
CA GLY A 362 -0.60 7.67 -2.62
C GLY A 362 0.53 6.69 -2.35
N SER A 363 0.32 5.44 -2.75
CA SER A 363 1.30 4.37 -2.59
C SER A 363 2.52 4.57 -3.48
N THR A 364 3.71 4.28 -2.96
CA THR A 364 4.96 4.24 -3.75
C THR A 364 4.89 3.26 -4.91
N GLY A 365 4.09 2.20 -4.83
CA GLY A 365 3.83 1.28 -5.94
C GLY A 365 3.00 1.88 -7.09
N GLY A 366 2.38 3.05 -6.88
CA GLY A 366 1.54 3.76 -7.86
C GLY A 366 2.20 4.96 -8.55
N LEU A 367 3.45 5.28 -8.24
CA LEU A 367 4.11 6.53 -8.65
C LEU A 367 4.18 6.77 -10.16
N THR A 368 4.21 5.73 -10.97
CA THR A 368 4.18 5.88 -12.43
C THR A 368 2.90 6.50 -12.97
N ASN A 369 1.81 6.52 -12.18
CA ASN A 369 0.53 7.07 -12.58
C ASN A 369 0.39 8.57 -12.30
N VAL A 370 1.33 9.16 -11.55
CA VAL A 370 1.34 10.59 -11.18
C VAL A 370 2.45 11.38 -11.88
N VAL A 371 3.03 10.81 -12.93
CA VAL A 371 4.02 11.48 -13.80
C VAL A 371 3.38 11.78 -15.14
N GLY A 372 3.43 13.05 -15.56
CA GLY A 372 2.89 13.53 -16.81
C GLY A 372 3.84 14.54 -17.49
N SER A 373 3.43 15.08 -18.61
CA SER A 373 4.21 16.06 -19.38
C SER A 373 4.01 17.52 -18.94
N GLY A 374 3.00 17.78 -18.09
CA GLY A 374 2.62 19.15 -17.73
C GLY A 374 3.54 19.83 -16.71
N PHE A 375 4.12 19.05 -15.82
CA PHE A 375 5.02 19.53 -14.77
C PHE A 375 5.90 18.39 -14.25
N THR A 376 6.93 18.72 -13.50
CA THR A 376 7.76 17.75 -12.80
C THR A 376 7.09 17.37 -11.47
N THR A 377 6.87 16.08 -11.26
CA THR A 377 6.39 15.54 -9.98
C THR A 377 7.59 15.20 -9.12
N LYS A 378 7.57 15.63 -7.84
CA LYS A 378 8.53 15.25 -6.80
C LYS A 378 7.83 14.64 -5.61
N ALA A 379 8.57 13.90 -4.79
CA ALA A 379 8.05 13.28 -3.58
C ALA A 379 8.47 14.00 -2.30
N ALA A 380 7.60 13.92 -1.28
CA ALA A 380 7.83 14.37 0.08
C ALA A 380 7.20 13.38 1.07
N PRO A 381 7.62 13.36 2.34
CA PRO A 381 6.91 12.63 3.39
C PRO A 381 5.46 13.10 3.52
N ILE A 382 4.57 12.20 3.93
CA ILE A 382 3.16 12.54 4.20
C ILE A 382 3.03 13.53 5.37
N PRO A 383 2.00 14.41 5.38
CA PRO A 383 1.76 15.32 6.49
C PRO A 383 1.58 14.58 7.82
N GLN A 384 2.07 15.17 8.90
CA GLN A 384 1.99 14.62 10.24
C GLN A 384 1.16 15.51 11.17
N ASN A 385 0.74 14.95 12.31
CA ASN A 385 0.12 15.74 13.37
C ASN A 385 1.19 16.61 14.04
N GLU A 386 1.03 17.93 13.97
CA GLU A 386 1.96 18.89 14.57
C GLU A 386 2.00 18.88 16.10
N LYS A 387 0.98 18.30 16.74
CA LYS A 387 0.87 18.22 18.20
C LYS A 387 1.72 17.08 18.79
N ASP A 388 2.16 16.13 17.95
CA ASP A 388 3.01 15.03 18.36
C ASP A 388 4.26 14.97 17.47
N ALA A 389 5.25 15.77 17.83
CA ALA A 389 6.52 15.82 17.10
C ALA A 389 7.42 14.59 17.35
N GLU A 390 7.17 13.86 18.44
CA GLU A 390 7.97 12.71 18.86
C GLU A 390 7.53 11.41 18.16
N HIS A 391 6.26 11.36 17.68
CA HIS A 391 5.71 10.20 17.00
C HIS A 391 5.12 10.58 15.65
N LYS A 392 5.80 10.18 14.59
CA LYS A 392 5.40 10.36 13.21
C LYS A 392 5.07 9.01 12.60
N PHE A 393 3.88 8.89 12.06
CA PHE A 393 3.40 7.61 11.56
C PHE A 393 3.20 7.62 10.05
N VAL A 394 3.65 6.55 9.41
CA VAL A 394 3.33 6.23 8.03
C VAL A 394 2.89 4.77 7.94
N ILE A 395 1.80 4.50 7.23
CA ILE A 395 1.31 3.14 7.06
C ILE A 395 2.27 2.33 6.19
N SER A 396 2.63 1.14 6.65
CA SER A 396 3.30 0.12 5.84
C SER A 396 2.25 -0.61 5.00
N GLN A 397 2.55 -0.80 3.74
CA GLN A 397 1.69 -1.43 2.76
C GLN A 397 2.45 -2.50 1.98
N GLY A 398 1.76 -3.08 1.00
CA GLY A 398 2.30 -4.11 0.14
C GLY A 398 2.02 -5.50 0.66
N THR A 399 2.12 -6.46 -0.23
CA THR A 399 1.73 -7.83 0.06
C THR A 399 2.91 -8.70 0.45
N ASN A 400 2.58 -9.89 0.90
CA ASN A 400 3.46 -10.96 1.31
C ASN A 400 3.20 -12.19 0.45
N LEU A 401 4.14 -13.12 0.38
CA LEU A 401 4.00 -14.41 -0.32
C LEU A 401 3.50 -15.46 0.66
N ALA A 402 2.37 -16.06 0.36
CA ALA A 402 1.81 -17.19 1.09
C ALA A 402 1.98 -18.50 0.31
N LEU A 403 2.29 -19.57 1.03
CA LEU A 403 2.36 -20.94 0.51
C LEU A 403 1.03 -21.64 0.79
N PHE A 404 0.46 -22.25 -0.24
CA PHE A 404 -0.82 -22.94 -0.12
C PHE A 404 -0.66 -24.46 -0.09
N ASN A 405 -1.57 -25.14 0.62
CA ASN A 405 -1.59 -26.59 0.78
C ASN A 405 -2.07 -27.29 -0.49
N LYS A 406 -1.26 -27.19 -1.55
CA LYS A 406 -1.56 -27.75 -2.88
C LYS A 406 -0.42 -28.61 -3.40
N GLY A 407 -0.77 -29.73 -3.97
CA GLY A 407 0.16 -30.57 -4.70
C GLY A 407 1.03 -31.46 -3.83
N THR A 408 2.06 -32.01 -4.47
CA THR A 408 3.05 -32.92 -3.86
C THR A 408 4.05 -32.18 -2.97
N GLU A 409 4.82 -32.93 -2.17
CA GLU A 409 5.93 -32.39 -1.40
C GLU A 409 6.92 -31.62 -2.29
N ALA A 410 7.30 -32.19 -3.44
CA ALA A 410 8.20 -31.54 -4.39
C ALA A 410 7.64 -30.21 -4.92
N GLN A 411 6.32 -30.10 -5.13
CA GLN A 411 5.68 -28.84 -5.52
C GLN A 411 5.69 -27.81 -4.39
N LYS A 412 5.47 -28.23 -3.14
CA LYS A 412 5.53 -27.34 -1.98
C LYS A 412 6.95 -26.81 -1.75
N VAL A 413 7.96 -27.64 -1.88
CA VAL A 413 9.38 -27.23 -1.77
C VAL A 413 9.81 -26.37 -2.96
N ALA A 414 9.36 -26.68 -4.19
CA ALA A 414 9.59 -25.83 -5.36
C ALA A 414 8.97 -24.43 -5.17
N ALA A 415 7.76 -24.38 -4.63
CA ALA A 415 7.08 -23.13 -4.30
C ALA A 415 7.80 -22.35 -3.19
N TRP A 416 8.32 -23.04 -2.16
CA TRP A 416 9.16 -22.46 -1.13
C TRP A 416 10.43 -21.81 -1.71
N LYS A 417 11.15 -22.49 -2.60
CA LYS A 417 12.33 -21.95 -3.29
C LYS A 417 11.97 -20.66 -4.07
N LEU A 418 10.83 -20.63 -4.75
CA LEU A 418 10.35 -19.42 -5.41
C LEU A 418 10.10 -18.28 -4.40
N MET A 419 9.48 -18.58 -3.26
CA MET A 419 9.22 -17.58 -2.24
C MET A 419 10.52 -17.00 -1.67
N VAL A 420 11.52 -17.82 -1.35
CA VAL A 420 12.84 -17.37 -0.87
C VAL A 420 13.53 -16.51 -1.92
N TYR A 421 13.52 -16.98 -3.18
CA TYR A 421 14.11 -16.23 -4.29
C TYR A 421 13.52 -14.83 -4.43
N LEU A 422 12.20 -14.72 -4.46
CA LEU A 422 11.48 -13.45 -4.62
C LEU A 422 11.57 -12.54 -3.39
N SER A 423 11.54 -13.12 -2.19
CA SER A 423 11.53 -12.33 -0.94
C SER A 423 12.90 -11.85 -0.53
N GLN A 424 13.96 -12.54 -0.89
CA GLN A 424 15.32 -12.23 -0.42
C GLN A 424 16.29 -12.04 -1.58
N GLN A 425 16.56 -13.07 -2.40
CA GLN A 425 17.66 -13.08 -3.36
C GLN A 425 17.47 -12.10 -4.52
N ALA A 426 16.29 -12.07 -5.14
CA ALA A 426 15.94 -11.19 -6.25
C ALA A 426 15.13 -9.94 -5.80
N ASN A 427 14.94 -9.77 -4.50
CA ASN A 427 14.05 -8.72 -3.99
C ASN A 427 14.60 -7.31 -4.23
N GLY A 428 15.92 -7.10 -4.14
CA GLY A 428 16.56 -5.83 -4.45
C GLY A 428 16.34 -5.41 -5.90
N LEU A 429 16.54 -6.33 -6.85
CA LEU A 429 16.28 -6.11 -8.27
C LEU A 429 14.79 -5.78 -8.54
N PHE A 430 13.88 -6.53 -7.90
CA PHE A 430 12.44 -6.28 -8.02
C PHE A 430 12.05 -4.90 -7.47
N ALA A 431 12.60 -4.52 -6.32
CA ALA A 431 12.36 -3.22 -5.69
C ALA A 431 12.85 -2.07 -6.57
N ALA A 432 14.06 -2.16 -7.12
CA ALA A 432 14.66 -1.17 -8.03
C ALA A 432 13.79 -0.92 -9.28
N GLY A 433 13.12 -1.96 -9.78
CA GLY A 433 12.32 -1.86 -11.01
C GLY A 433 10.88 -1.37 -10.82
N THR A 434 10.36 -1.38 -9.58
CA THR A 434 8.91 -1.26 -9.35
C THR A 434 8.47 -0.09 -8.47
N GLY A 435 9.40 0.50 -7.70
CA GLY A 435 9.08 1.50 -6.67
C GLY A 435 8.62 0.88 -5.34
N TYR A 436 8.63 -0.45 -5.22
CA TYR A 436 8.53 -1.13 -3.93
C TYR A 436 9.86 -1.04 -3.16
N PHE A 437 9.87 -1.51 -1.90
CA PHE A 437 11.02 -1.44 -1.04
C PHE A 437 11.61 -2.82 -0.77
N PRO A 438 12.93 -2.93 -0.56
CA PRO A 438 13.55 -4.17 -0.13
C PRO A 438 12.93 -4.67 1.18
N THR A 439 12.75 -5.98 1.26
CA THR A 439 12.12 -6.64 2.41
C THR A 439 13.11 -6.96 3.53
N CYS A 440 14.39 -7.00 3.22
CA CYS A 440 15.45 -7.36 4.14
C CYS A 440 16.71 -6.53 3.87
N LYS A 441 17.64 -6.57 4.83
CA LYS A 441 18.89 -5.81 4.75
C LYS A 441 19.73 -6.23 3.56
N ALA A 442 19.87 -7.53 3.31
CA ALA A 442 20.66 -8.04 2.18
C ALA A 442 20.10 -7.58 0.83
N ALA A 443 18.77 -7.55 0.66
CA ALA A 443 18.14 -7.02 -0.55
C ALA A 443 18.35 -5.50 -0.69
N TYR A 444 18.38 -4.77 0.41
CA TYR A 444 18.72 -3.34 0.42
C TYR A 444 20.19 -3.10 0.06
N ASP A 445 21.11 -3.90 0.58
CA ASP A 445 22.55 -3.79 0.35
C ASP A 445 22.99 -4.38 -1.02
N SER A 446 22.07 -5.01 -1.79
CA SER A 446 22.39 -5.58 -3.09
C SER A 446 22.93 -4.53 -4.07
N GLU A 447 23.84 -4.96 -4.98
CA GLU A 447 24.48 -4.06 -5.94
C GLU A 447 23.44 -3.36 -6.80
N GLU A 448 22.43 -4.10 -7.31
CA GLU A 448 21.38 -3.58 -8.17
C GLU A 448 20.55 -2.49 -7.48
N TYR A 449 20.23 -2.67 -6.19
CA TYR A 449 19.44 -1.66 -5.46
C TYR A 449 20.29 -0.45 -5.08
N GLN A 450 21.57 -0.61 -4.70
CA GLN A 450 22.48 0.48 -4.39
C GLN A 450 22.82 1.32 -5.64
N GLU A 451 23.03 0.67 -6.80
CA GLU A 451 23.16 1.38 -8.07
C GLU A 451 21.90 2.18 -8.38
N TYR A 452 20.73 1.58 -8.23
CA TYR A 452 19.45 2.28 -8.42
C TYR A 452 19.31 3.53 -7.55
N LEU A 453 19.73 3.49 -6.29
CA LEU A 453 19.64 4.65 -5.39
C LEU A 453 20.58 5.79 -5.79
N THR A 454 21.66 5.54 -6.52
CA THR A 454 22.71 6.50 -6.88
C THR A 454 22.72 6.93 -8.34
N GLN A 455 22.10 6.15 -9.22
CA GLN A 455 22.01 6.42 -10.66
C GLN A 455 21.25 7.72 -10.93
N GLY A 456 21.63 8.43 -11.98
CA GLY A 456 20.90 9.62 -12.46
C GLY A 456 19.69 9.22 -13.28
N PHE A 457 18.49 9.54 -12.79
CA PHE A 457 17.23 9.29 -13.46
C PHE A 457 16.48 10.56 -13.81
N SER A 458 15.42 10.43 -14.62
CA SER A 458 14.44 11.46 -14.92
C SER A 458 13.04 10.86 -15.00
N GLY A 459 11.99 11.69 -14.97
CA GLY A 459 10.61 11.22 -15.08
C GLY A 459 10.20 10.33 -13.91
N ASP A 460 9.51 9.23 -14.22
CA ASP A 460 8.96 8.30 -13.24
C ASP A 460 10.05 7.53 -12.45
N GLU A 461 11.16 7.20 -13.06
CA GLU A 461 12.28 6.55 -12.36
C GLU A 461 12.92 7.47 -11.31
N LEU A 462 13.05 8.77 -11.58
CA LEU A 462 13.51 9.74 -10.58
C LEU A 462 12.54 9.82 -9.40
N LEU A 463 11.23 9.88 -9.66
CA LEU A 463 10.22 9.95 -8.62
C LEU A 463 10.22 8.70 -7.73
N LYS A 464 10.35 7.51 -8.31
CA LYS A 464 10.51 6.26 -7.56
C LYS A 464 11.77 6.26 -6.69
N GLN A 465 12.89 6.76 -7.24
CA GLN A 465 14.14 6.88 -6.49
C GLN A 465 14.00 7.88 -5.32
N GLU A 466 13.32 9.02 -5.50
CA GLU A 466 13.04 9.96 -4.41
C GLU A 466 12.20 9.29 -3.31
N ALA A 467 11.16 8.55 -3.67
CA ALA A 467 10.34 7.81 -2.72
C ALA A 467 11.14 6.72 -1.98
N ALA A 468 12.01 6.00 -2.70
CA ALA A 468 12.92 5.02 -2.10
C ALA A 468 13.87 5.66 -1.07
N LYS A 469 14.40 6.84 -1.38
CA LYS A 469 15.23 7.63 -0.45
C LYS A 469 14.42 8.10 0.77
N ILE A 470 13.20 8.59 0.59
CA ILE A 470 12.32 8.96 1.71
C ILE A 470 12.09 7.74 2.62
N ASN A 471 11.79 6.57 2.06
CA ASN A 471 11.57 5.36 2.85
C ASN A 471 12.82 4.92 3.60
N SER A 472 13.99 4.92 2.95
CA SER A 472 15.24 4.40 3.53
C SER A 472 15.93 5.38 4.48
N THR A 473 15.67 6.69 4.38
CA THR A 473 16.29 7.72 5.22
C THR A 473 15.31 8.37 6.19
N THR A 474 14.17 8.86 5.70
CA THR A 474 13.20 9.58 6.53
C THR A 474 12.33 8.64 7.35
N TYR A 475 11.64 7.70 6.70
CA TYR A 475 10.73 6.77 7.39
C TYR A 475 11.44 5.67 8.19
N ALA A 476 12.73 5.45 7.94
CA ALA A 476 13.57 4.56 8.73
C ALA A 476 14.20 5.25 9.96
N ASP A 477 14.13 6.57 10.04
CA ASP A 477 14.73 7.34 11.12
C ASP A 477 13.84 7.33 12.39
N LYS A 478 14.06 6.31 13.22
CA LYS A 478 13.38 6.16 14.51
C LYS A 478 13.81 7.23 15.53
N GLU A 479 15.01 7.79 15.41
CA GLU A 479 15.49 8.86 16.28
C GLU A 479 14.76 10.18 16.00
N ALA A 480 14.38 10.41 14.73
CA ALA A 480 13.51 11.52 14.34
C ALA A 480 12.02 11.25 14.61
N GLY A 481 11.67 10.15 15.29
CA GLY A 481 10.32 9.79 15.71
C GLY A 481 9.48 9.09 14.64
N TRP A 482 10.05 8.69 13.49
CA TRP A 482 9.29 8.00 12.45
C TRP A 482 9.05 6.53 12.79
N LEU A 483 7.81 6.11 12.61
CA LEU A 483 7.36 4.73 12.81
C LEU A 483 6.51 4.29 11.62
N ARG A 484 6.99 3.26 10.92
CA ARG A 484 6.14 2.51 9.99
C ARG A 484 5.25 1.58 10.81
N PHE A 485 3.98 1.53 10.49
CA PHE A 485 3.03 0.70 11.21
C PHE A 485 2.13 -0.10 10.28
N VAL A 486 1.68 -1.24 10.78
CA VAL A 486 0.58 -2.03 10.24
C VAL A 486 -0.36 -2.29 11.40
N ASP A 487 -1.65 -2.02 11.21
CA ASP A 487 -2.62 -2.40 12.22
C ASP A 487 -2.87 -3.91 12.19
N PRO A 488 -3.03 -4.55 13.35
CA PRO A 488 -3.24 -5.99 13.41
C PRO A 488 -4.45 -6.42 12.59
N ALA A 489 -4.24 -7.41 11.72
CA ALA A 489 -5.28 -8.02 10.93
C ALA A 489 -5.95 -9.17 11.71
N PHE A 490 -7.24 -9.37 11.45
CA PHE A 490 -8.03 -10.46 12.04
C PHE A 490 -9.11 -10.89 11.05
N ARG A 491 -9.81 -11.98 11.37
CA ARG A 491 -10.90 -12.46 10.51
C ARG A 491 -12.02 -11.44 10.45
N GLY A 492 -12.26 -10.86 9.27
CA GLY A 492 -13.22 -9.80 9.02
C GLY A 492 -12.61 -8.39 8.97
N SER A 493 -11.30 -8.23 9.26
CA SER A 493 -10.65 -6.91 9.19
C SER A 493 -10.70 -6.28 7.79
N SER A 494 -10.74 -7.07 6.70
CA SER A 494 -10.98 -6.53 5.35
C SER A 494 -12.35 -5.85 5.22
N SER A 495 -13.39 -6.40 5.85
CA SER A 495 -14.72 -5.77 5.87
C SER A 495 -14.73 -4.49 6.70
N VAL A 496 -14.05 -4.50 7.84
CA VAL A 496 -13.87 -3.28 8.67
C VAL A 496 -13.13 -2.21 7.85
N ARG A 497 -12.06 -2.60 7.15
CA ARG A 497 -11.27 -1.69 6.32
C ARG A 497 -12.10 -1.06 5.19
N GLN A 498 -12.94 -1.85 4.54
CA GLN A 498 -13.85 -1.35 3.51
C GLN A 498 -14.82 -0.30 4.06
N GLU A 499 -15.44 -0.55 5.22
CA GLU A 499 -16.42 0.37 5.81
C GLU A 499 -15.78 1.68 6.29
N VAL A 500 -14.58 1.66 6.88
CA VAL A 500 -13.90 2.91 7.29
C VAL A 500 -13.44 3.73 6.09
N GLY A 501 -13.26 3.13 4.93
CA GLY A 501 -12.95 3.83 3.69
C GLY A 501 -14.03 4.83 3.25
N TYR A 502 -15.27 4.69 3.73
CA TYR A 502 -16.33 5.67 3.44
C TYR A 502 -16.24 6.91 4.32
N ILE A 503 -15.55 6.88 5.47
CA ILE A 503 -15.52 7.98 6.45
C ILE A 503 -15.02 9.30 5.84
N PRO A 504 -13.89 9.38 5.14
CA PRO A 504 -13.43 10.63 4.55
C PRO A 504 -14.42 11.22 3.54
N GLY A 505 -15.08 10.38 2.73
CA GLY A 505 -16.13 10.79 1.82
C GLY A 505 -17.35 11.37 2.52
N TYR A 506 -17.81 10.76 3.62
CA TYR A 506 -18.91 11.29 4.43
C TYR A 506 -18.56 12.62 5.09
N ILE A 507 -17.29 12.80 5.51
CA ILE A 507 -16.84 14.08 6.06
C ILE A 507 -16.89 15.19 5.00
N ILE A 508 -16.41 14.91 3.78
CA ILE A 508 -16.37 15.88 2.67
C ILE A 508 -17.78 16.21 2.17
N SER A 509 -18.62 15.18 1.97
CA SER A 509 -19.98 15.39 1.43
C SER A 509 -20.95 16.02 2.44
N GLY A 510 -20.69 15.85 3.74
CA GLY A 510 -21.64 16.22 4.78
C GLY A 510 -22.94 15.40 4.80
N GLU A 511 -22.96 14.24 4.09
CA GLU A 511 -24.14 13.38 3.94
C GLU A 511 -24.61 12.81 5.28
N ILE A 512 -23.69 12.43 6.16
CA ILE A 512 -23.95 12.01 7.52
C ILE A 512 -23.50 13.11 8.47
N GLY A 513 -24.35 13.60 9.31
CA GLY A 513 -24.20 14.70 10.25
C GLY A 513 -22.79 15.00 10.81
N ASP A 514 -22.63 14.90 12.14
CA ASP A 514 -21.33 15.11 12.79
C ASP A 514 -20.43 13.84 12.77
N ASN A 515 -19.21 13.99 13.23
CA ASN A 515 -18.22 12.90 13.23
C ASN A 515 -18.65 11.72 14.12
N GLN A 516 -19.36 11.97 15.23
CA GLN A 516 -19.89 10.91 16.07
C GLN A 516 -21.00 10.12 15.37
N ALA A 517 -21.85 10.79 14.59
CA ALA A 517 -22.88 10.14 13.79
C ALA A 517 -22.26 9.24 12.70
N ILE A 518 -21.19 9.69 12.05
CA ILE A 518 -20.44 8.88 11.08
C ILE A 518 -19.85 7.64 11.76
N LEU A 519 -19.20 7.78 12.92
CA LEU A 519 -18.66 6.64 13.66
C LEU A 519 -19.75 5.65 14.05
N ASN A 520 -20.90 6.11 14.52
CA ASN A 520 -22.01 5.26 14.89
C ASN A 520 -22.58 4.49 13.69
N ASP A 521 -22.69 5.14 12.53
CA ASP A 521 -23.13 4.50 11.29
C ASP A 521 -22.18 3.37 10.87
N VAL A 522 -20.87 3.66 10.80
CA VAL A 522 -19.86 2.66 10.46
C VAL A 522 -19.85 1.50 11.45
N TYR A 523 -19.91 1.78 12.78
CA TYR A 523 -19.95 0.72 13.80
C TYR A 523 -21.19 -0.16 13.69
N SER A 524 -22.32 0.39 13.27
CA SER A 524 -23.52 -0.40 13.03
C SER A 524 -23.36 -1.43 11.91
N LYS A 525 -22.53 -1.11 10.92
CA LYS A 525 -22.23 -1.98 9.76
C LYS A 525 -21.20 -3.05 10.08
N ILE A 526 -20.28 -2.75 11.00
CA ILE A 526 -19.20 -3.68 11.42
C ILE A 526 -19.46 -4.29 12.81
N ARG A 527 -20.70 -4.31 13.29
CA ARG A 527 -21.08 -4.73 14.66
C ARG A 527 -20.54 -6.10 15.09
N ASP A 528 -20.30 -7.01 14.14
CA ASP A 528 -19.78 -8.35 14.41
C ASP A 528 -18.27 -8.34 14.74
N TYR A 529 -17.61 -7.19 14.55
CA TYR A 529 -16.17 -6.97 14.68
C TYR A 529 -15.83 -5.89 15.72
N VAL A 530 -16.77 -5.52 16.57
CA VAL A 530 -16.56 -4.59 17.68
C VAL A 530 -16.63 -5.33 19.01
N ARG A 531 -16.05 -4.74 20.05
CA ARG A 531 -16.20 -5.28 21.42
C ARG A 531 -17.65 -5.11 21.87
N SER A 532 -18.20 -6.16 22.49
CA SER A 532 -19.52 -6.18 23.13
C SER A 532 -19.52 -5.40 24.43
#